data_36e94460d130e17505e03bed325eab64
#
_entry.id   36e94460d130e17505e03bed325eab64
#
_cell.length_a   1.000
_cell.length_b   1.000
_cell.length_c   1.000
_cell.angle_alpha   90.00
_cell.angle_beta   90.00
_cell.angle_gamma   90.00
#
_symmetry.space_group_name_H-M   'P 1'
#
loop_
_entity.id
_entity.type
_entity.pdbx_description
1 polymer ?
#
loop_
_entity_poly.entity_id
_entity_poly.type
_entity_poly.pdbx_seq_one_letter_code
_entity_poly.pdbx_strand_id
1 'polypeptide(L)'
;MSSEKQYIDLYNQCKGMINKHAPQVLNDLRDKAFDDFCRQGFPSKKVERYKYTDMQKIFEPNYGLNLNRLEIPVNPYDVFKCDVPNLSTSLYFVVNDSFYDKMLPKCSLAEGVIVGSLSKVATEHPELVAKYYGKIANTGDDAVTALNTMLSQDGLMVYVPKNVKVEKAIQVINILRSDVDLMVNRRVLIVMEQGSEAKFLFCDHAADDRNFLATQVIEAFVGENAKLDLYCLEETHYKNTRVSNVYIEQQANSVVNHNVITLHNGVTRNRLDLVFKGEGAECFANGCVIGDKSQHIDNNTLIDHQVGHCTSHQLYKYVLGDEAVGAFAGRILVRKDAQKTSSNEINQNLCTTKQARMFTQPMLEIYADDVKCSHGSTVGQLNDAAMFYMRQRGISEKEAKLLLEFAFVNEVVDQIQLEPLKERLRYLVEKRFRGELNKCEGCKLCK
;
A
#
# COMPACT_ATOMS: atom_id res chain seq x y z
N MET A 1 24.20 -1.28 18.64
CA MET A 1 23.59 0.07 18.55
C MET A 1 22.10 -0.14 18.35
N SER A 2 21.24 0.72 18.87
CA SER A 2 19.82 0.64 18.53
C SER A 2 19.65 0.97 17.04
N SER A 3 18.66 0.35 16.39
CA SER A 3 18.42 0.57 14.95
C SER A 3 18.12 2.05 14.63
N GLU A 4 17.58 2.81 15.58
CA GLU A 4 17.27 4.24 15.42
C GLU A 4 18.54 5.11 15.27
N LYS A 5 19.59 4.76 16.04
CA LYS A 5 20.80 5.58 16.12
C LYS A 5 21.46 5.79 14.75
N GLN A 6 21.48 4.76 13.90
CA GLN A 6 22.08 4.91 12.57
C GLN A 6 21.37 5.97 11.72
N TYR A 7 20.03 6.08 11.81
CA TYR A 7 19.24 7.07 11.05
C TYR A 7 19.34 8.48 11.66
N ILE A 8 19.44 8.57 12.99
CA ILE A 8 19.67 9.85 13.69
C ILE A 8 21.04 10.41 13.31
N ASP A 9 22.09 9.57 13.39
CA ASP A 9 23.46 9.97 13.03
C ASP A 9 23.55 10.34 11.54
N LEU A 10 22.90 9.55 10.67
CA LEU A 10 22.81 9.83 9.23
C LEU A 10 22.19 11.20 8.94
N TYR A 11 21.03 11.48 9.54
CA TYR A 11 20.32 12.74 9.32
C TYR A 11 21.17 13.93 9.78
N ASN A 12 21.77 13.86 10.98
CA ASN A 12 22.64 14.92 11.51
C ASN A 12 23.84 15.20 10.59
N GLN A 13 24.43 14.15 10.00
CA GLN A 13 25.57 14.31 9.09
C GLN A 13 25.16 14.79 7.69
N CYS A 14 24.01 14.38 7.20
CA CYS A 14 23.60 14.56 5.81
C CYS A 14 22.45 15.56 5.61
N LYS A 15 21.93 16.21 6.66
CA LYS A 15 20.80 17.17 6.58
C LYS A 15 20.98 18.21 5.47
N GLY A 16 22.17 18.82 5.37
CA GLY A 16 22.46 19.81 4.32
C GLY A 16 22.35 19.25 2.91
N MET A 17 22.79 18.00 2.70
CA MET A 17 22.68 17.29 1.43
C MET A 17 21.21 16.95 1.11
N ILE A 18 20.47 16.43 2.08
CA ILE A 18 19.04 16.10 1.92
C ILE A 18 18.26 17.34 1.52
N ASN A 19 18.47 18.46 2.24
CA ASN A 19 17.76 19.71 1.99
C ASN A 19 18.12 20.35 0.64
N LYS A 20 19.36 20.20 0.19
CA LYS A 20 19.82 20.72 -1.11
C LYS A 20 19.06 20.13 -2.30
N HIS A 21 18.65 18.87 -2.17
CA HIS A 21 17.99 18.12 -3.25
C HIS A 21 16.46 18.03 -3.10
N ALA A 22 15.87 18.89 -2.28
CA ALA A 22 14.43 18.98 -2.11
C ALA A 22 13.97 20.44 -2.00
N PRO A 23 12.76 20.78 -2.47
CA PRO A 23 12.21 22.13 -2.35
C PRO A 23 11.89 22.48 -0.90
N GLN A 24 11.84 23.79 -0.62
CA GLN A 24 11.67 24.31 0.74
C GLN A 24 10.42 23.77 1.44
N VAL A 25 9.31 23.66 0.73
CA VAL A 25 8.04 23.17 1.29
C VAL A 25 8.13 21.74 1.84
N LEU A 26 9.00 20.89 1.28
CA LEU A 26 9.28 19.55 1.82
C LEU A 26 10.26 19.63 3.00
N ASN A 27 11.20 20.58 2.94
CA ASN A 27 12.21 20.75 4.00
C ASN A 27 11.60 21.31 5.31
N ASP A 28 10.54 22.11 5.22
CA ASP A 28 9.89 22.76 6.37
C ASP A 28 9.37 21.76 7.43
N LEU A 29 9.07 20.53 7.02
CA LEU A 29 8.58 19.50 7.95
C LEU A 29 9.65 18.59 8.52
N ARG A 30 10.91 18.65 8.00
CA ARG A 30 11.95 17.67 8.34
C ARG A 30 12.41 17.76 9.78
N ASP A 31 12.61 18.97 10.30
CA ASP A 31 13.10 19.14 11.67
C ASP A 31 12.08 18.62 12.69
N LYS A 32 10.81 18.95 12.47
CA LYS A 32 9.72 18.37 13.30
C LYS A 32 9.68 16.84 13.18
N ALA A 33 9.82 16.31 11.96
CA ALA A 33 9.81 14.86 11.74
C ALA A 33 11.02 14.17 12.40
N PHE A 34 12.19 14.81 12.36
CA PHE A 34 13.38 14.32 13.04
C PHE A 34 13.22 14.31 14.57
N ASP A 35 12.68 15.39 15.15
CA ASP A 35 12.41 15.46 16.60
C ASP A 35 11.38 14.41 17.03
N ASP A 36 10.33 14.23 16.23
CA ASP A 36 9.31 13.20 16.45
C ASP A 36 9.92 11.78 16.36
N PHE A 37 10.80 11.53 15.39
CA PHE A 37 11.50 10.25 15.27
C PHE A 37 12.45 9.99 16.44
N CYS A 38 13.22 10.99 16.86
CA CYS A 38 14.12 10.88 18.02
C CYS A 38 13.35 10.56 19.31
N ARG A 39 12.14 11.16 19.48
CA ARG A 39 11.29 10.94 20.65
C ARG A 39 10.67 9.55 20.67
N GLN A 40 10.20 9.07 19.51
CA GLN A 40 9.45 7.81 19.41
C GLN A 40 10.36 6.59 19.31
N GLY A 41 11.42 6.67 18.49
CA GLY A 41 12.18 5.51 18.04
C GLY A 41 11.31 4.50 17.28
N PHE A 42 11.89 3.40 16.82
CA PHE A 42 11.09 2.34 16.21
C PHE A 42 10.25 1.61 17.27
N PRO A 43 8.95 1.41 16.99
CA PRO A 43 8.06 0.78 17.95
C PRO A 43 8.47 -0.66 18.24
N SER A 44 8.43 -1.02 19.51
CA SER A 44 8.61 -2.41 19.93
C SER A 44 7.30 -3.20 19.75
N LYS A 45 7.39 -4.53 19.79
CA LYS A 45 6.22 -5.43 19.79
C LYS A 45 5.25 -5.23 20.97
N LYS A 46 5.59 -4.39 21.95
CA LYS A 46 4.68 -4.00 23.05
C LYS A 46 3.65 -2.97 22.60
N VAL A 47 3.93 -2.22 21.54
CA VAL A 47 2.97 -1.30 20.93
C VAL A 47 1.98 -2.14 20.12
N GLU A 48 0.70 -2.07 20.45
CA GLU A 48 -0.35 -2.93 19.92
C GLU A 48 -0.35 -3.00 18.38
N ARG A 49 -0.28 -1.86 17.71
CA ARG A 49 -0.24 -1.77 16.24
C ARG A 49 0.98 -2.43 15.59
N TYR A 50 2.02 -2.75 16.36
CA TYR A 50 3.28 -3.35 15.89
C TYR A 50 3.57 -4.72 16.51
N LYS A 51 2.60 -5.27 17.22
CA LYS A 51 2.73 -6.52 17.99
C LYS A 51 3.25 -7.70 17.16
N TYR A 52 2.87 -7.77 15.89
CA TYR A 52 3.17 -8.90 15.03
C TYR A 52 4.34 -8.66 14.09
N THR A 53 4.85 -7.43 13.98
CA THR A 53 5.98 -7.08 13.10
C THR A 53 7.10 -6.40 13.88
N ASP A 54 8.30 -6.94 13.76
CA ASP A 54 9.49 -6.44 14.45
C ASP A 54 10.14 -5.30 13.65
N MET A 55 9.75 -4.07 13.97
CA MET A 55 10.25 -2.88 13.27
C MET A 55 11.75 -2.65 13.51
N GLN A 56 12.23 -2.93 14.72
CA GLN A 56 13.66 -2.77 15.04
C GLN A 56 14.51 -3.69 14.16
N LYS A 57 14.09 -4.96 14.00
CA LYS A 57 14.79 -5.92 13.13
C LYS A 57 14.75 -5.51 11.65
N ILE A 58 13.63 -4.94 11.18
CA ILE A 58 13.48 -4.46 9.78
C ILE A 58 14.48 -3.36 9.47
N PHE A 59 14.69 -2.43 10.41
CA PHE A 59 15.55 -1.26 10.22
C PHE A 59 16.97 -1.42 10.77
N GLU A 60 17.33 -2.61 11.30
CA GLU A 60 18.67 -2.90 11.81
C GLU A 60 19.76 -2.96 10.72
N PRO A 61 19.52 -3.57 9.52
CA PRO A 61 20.53 -3.64 8.50
C PRO A 61 20.97 -2.25 8.01
N ASN A 62 22.24 -2.14 7.65
CA ASN A 62 22.81 -0.90 7.10
C ASN A 62 22.57 -0.87 5.58
N TYR A 63 21.50 -0.23 5.18
CA TYR A 63 21.19 -0.01 3.76
C TYR A 63 21.88 1.24 3.22
N GLY A 64 22.29 1.20 1.94
CA GLY A 64 22.63 2.40 1.20
C GLY A 64 21.41 3.32 1.04
N LEU A 65 21.64 4.63 0.91
CA LEU A 65 20.63 5.63 0.56
C LEU A 65 21.15 6.53 -0.55
N ASN A 66 20.30 6.85 -1.52
CA ASN A 66 20.68 7.74 -2.62
C ASN A 66 20.41 9.22 -2.28
N LEU A 67 21.03 9.73 -1.21
CA LEU A 67 20.81 11.10 -0.75
C LEU A 67 21.35 12.18 -1.71
N ASN A 68 22.33 11.83 -2.53
CA ASN A 68 22.89 12.71 -3.58
C ASN A 68 22.05 12.73 -4.86
N ARG A 69 20.95 11.96 -4.91
CA ARG A 69 20.09 11.84 -6.10
C ARG A 69 20.87 11.46 -7.35
N LEU A 70 21.84 10.55 -7.19
CA LEU A 70 22.56 10.01 -8.33
C LEU A 70 21.60 9.32 -9.29
N GLU A 71 21.77 9.59 -10.57
CA GLU A 71 20.97 8.94 -11.59
C GLU A 71 21.32 7.44 -11.63
N ILE A 72 20.29 6.61 -11.49
CA ILE A 72 20.43 5.16 -11.58
C ILE A 72 20.04 4.76 -13.02
N PRO A 73 20.99 4.23 -13.81
CA PRO A 73 20.71 3.88 -15.21
C PRO A 73 19.75 2.69 -15.26
N VAL A 74 18.56 2.98 -15.72
CA VAL A 74 17.51 1.97 -16.00
C VAL A 74 16.60 2.51 -17.08
N ASN A 75 16.22 1.64 -18.03
CA ASN A 75 15.07 1.92 -18.87
C ASN A 75 13.85 1.22 -18.22
N PRO A 76 12.90 1.95 -17.61
CA PRO A 76 11.76 1.35 -16.94
C PRO A 76 10.94 0.43 -17.84
N TYR A 77 10.86 0.70 -19.13
CA TYR A 77 10.11 -0.12 -20.08
C TYR A 77 10.74 -1.48 -20.34
N ASP A 78 12.07 -1.63 -20.15
CA ASP A 78 12.74 -2.93 -20.27
C ASP A 78 12.49 -3.82 -19.04
N VAL A 79 12.24 -3.16 -17.89
CA VAL A 79 11.94 -3.80 -16.60
C VAL A 79 10.45 -4.11 -16.47
N PHE A 80 9.60 -3.19 -16.97
CA PHE A 80 8.16 -3.32 -16.86
C PHE A 80 7.60 -4.31 -17.90
N LYS A 81 7.06 -5.39 -17.38
CA LYS A 81 6.35 -6.40 -18.17
C LYS A 81 4.98 -6.79 -17.62
N CYS A 82 4.54 -6.11 -16.55
CA CYS A 82 3.19 -6.24 -16.04
C CYS A 82 2.23 -5.44 -16.91
N ASP A 83 2.02 -5.91 -18.14
CA ASP A 83 0.95 -5.39 -18.96
C ASP A 83 -0.38 -5.95 -18.47
N VAL A 84 -1.35 -5.08 -18.26
CA VAL A 84 -2.75 -5.48 -18.04
C VAL A 84 -3.43 -5.45 -19.39
N PRO A 85 -3.65 -6.62 -20.05
CA PRO A 85 -4.24 -6.66 -21.38
C PRO A 85 -5.56 -5.90 -21.41
N ASN A 86 -5.79 -5.16 -22.49
CA ASN A 86 -7.01 -4.37 -22.71
C ASN A 86 -7.27 -3.23 -21.71
N LEU A 87 -6.33 -2.91 -20.81
CA LEU A 87 -6.41 -1.75 -19.93
C LEU A 87 -5.62 -0.59 -20.54
N SER A 88 -6.32 0.41 -21.06
CA SER A 88 -5.70 1.67 -21.45
C SER A 88 -5.36 2.50 -20.22
N THR A 89 -4.08 2.66 -19.92
CA THR A 89 -3.61 3.45 -18.77
C THR A 89 -2.73 4.61 -19.19
N SER A 90 -2.63 5.62 -18.33
CA SER A 90 -1.56 6.60 -18.34
C SER A 90 -0.42 6.06 -17.47
N LEU A 91 0.65 5.60 -18.10
CA LEU A 91 1.74 4.86 -17.44
C LEU A 91 2.85 5.80 -16.98
N TYR A 92 3.16 5.74 -15.69
CA TYR A 92 4.23 6.49 -15.03
C TYR A 92 5.16 5.56 -14.26
N PHE A 93 6.40 6.01 -14.05
CA PHE A 93 7.40 5.22 -13.34
C PHE A 93 7.98 6.00 -12.16
N VAL A 94 8.24 5.28 -11.08
CA VAL A 94 9.05 5.71 -9.95
C VAL A 94 10.21 4.73 -9.82
N VAL A 95 11.43 5.20 -10.03
CA VAL A 95 12.64 4.38 -9.87
C VAL A 95 13.20 4.65 -8.49
N ASN A 96 13.21 3.62 -7.67
CA ASN A 96 13.49 3.72 -6.23
C ASN A 96 12.51 4.71 -5.55
N ASP A 97 12.95 5.92 -5.29
CA ASP A 97 12.18 7.02 -4.70
C ASP A 97 12.13 8.29 -5.58
N SER A 98 12.52 8.16 -6.86
CA SER A 98 12.54 9.25 -7.83
C SER A 98 11.49 9.07 -8.89
N PHE A 99 10.69 10.10 -9.13
CA PHE A 99 9.81 10.12 -10.29
C PHE A 99 10.63 10.14 -11.58
N TYR A 100 10.27 9.28 -12.54
CA TYR A 100 10.99 9.14 -13.81
C TYR A 100 10.33 10.00 -14.89
N ASP A 101 10.85 11.16 -15.16
CA ASP A 101 10.27 12.15 -16.08
C ASP A 101 10.80 12.09 -17.53
N LYS A 102 11.79 11.22 -17.81
CA LYS A 102 12.37 11.11 -19.16
C LYS A 102 11.43 10.52 -20.20
N MET A 103 10.41 9.77 -19.77
CA MET A 103 9.44 9.14 -20.65
C MET A 103 8.04 9.26 -20.03
N LEU A 104 7.37 10.35 -20.32
CA LEU A 104 5.98 10.57 -19.91
C LEU A 104 4.99 9.97 -20.91
N PRO A 105 3.77 9.60 -20.49
CA PRO A 105 2.73 9.13 -21.39
C PRO A 105 2.45 10.15 -22.50
N LYS A 106 2.28 9.68 -23.73
CA LYS A 106 1.95 10.53 -24.89
C LYS A 106 0.49 11.00 -24.88
N CYS A 107 -0.36 10.43 -24.03
CA CYS A 107 -1.75 10.87 -23.90
C CYS A 107 -1.83 12.13 -23.02
N SER A 108 -2.56 13.13 -23.49
CA SER A 108 -2.90 14.30 -22.67
C SER A 108 -3.83 13.87 -21.53
N LEU A 109 -3.52 14.31 -20.33
CA LEU A 109 -4.45 14.28 -19.21
C LEU A 109 -5.56 15.31 -19.44
N ALA A 110 -6.67 15.18 -18.72
CA ALA A 110 -7.69 16.22 -18.69
C ALA A 110 -7.11 17.56 -18.21
N GLU A 111 -7.69 18.66 -18.65
CA GLU A 111 -7.21 20.00 -18.31
C GLU A 111 -7.09 20.20 -16.79
N GLY A 112 -5.98 20.75 -16.36
CA GLY A 112 -5.68 21.03 -14.96
C GLY A 112 -5.26 19.81 -14.10
N VAL A 113 -5.26 18.59 -14.65
CA VAL A 113 -4.76 17.42 -13.94
C VAL A 113 -3.24 17.45 -13.93
N ILE A 114 -2.65 17.30 -12.74
CA ILE A 114 -1.20 17.20 -12.54
C ILE A 114 -0.85 15.76 -12.13
N VAL A 115 0.11 15.16 -12.83
CA VAL A 115 0.77 13.91 -12.42
C VAL A 115 2.25 14.08 -12.68
N GLY A 116 3.07 14.08 -11.62
CA GLY A 116 4.49 14.32 -11.79
C GLY A 116 5.33 14.14 -10.52
N SER A 117 6.59 14.53 -10.62
CA SER A 117 7.51 14.55 -9.48
C SER A 117 6.98 15.48 -8.39
N LEU A 118 6.88 14.97 -7.16
CA LEU A 118 6.48 15.76 -6.00
C LEU A 118 7.43 16.95 -5.79
N SER A 119 8.74 16.74 -5.95
CA SER A 119 9.75 17.80 -5.84
C SER A 119 9.56 18.89 -6.88
N LYS A 120 9.29 18.51 -8.14
CA LYS A 120 9.07 19.48 -9.22
C LYS A 120 7.78 20.26 -9.01
N VAL A 121 6.67 19.59 -8.71
CA VAL A 121 5.38 20.25 -8.42
C VAL A 121 5.50 21.15 -7.19
N ALA A 122 6.23 20.74 -6.15
CA ALA A 122 6.46 21.56 -4.96
C ALA A 122 7.30 22.82 -5.24
N THR A 123 8.11 22.80 -6.30
CA THR A 123 8.86 23.98 -6.77
C THR A 123 7.98 24.91 -7.63
N GLU A 124 7.18 24.33 -8.53
CA GLU A 124 6.32 25.07 -9.46
C GLU A 124 5.03 25.60 -8.81
N HIS A 125 4.49 24.84 -7.85
CA HIS A 125 3.24 25.11 -7.13
C HIS A 125 3.38 24.93 -5.62
N PRO A 126 4.26 25.70 -4.95
CA PRO A 126 4.58 25.49 -3.53
C PRO A 126 3.36 25.63 -2.61
N GLU A 127 2.46 26.57 -2.93
CA GLU A 127 1.23 26.79 -2.13
C GLU A 127 0.27 25.59 -2.19
N LEU A 128 0.13 24.96 -3.37
CA LEU A 128 -0.68 23.76 -3.53
C LEU A 128 -0.13 22.62 -2.67
N VAL A 129 1.18 22.37 -2.74
CA VAL A 129 1.80 21.29 -1.96
C VAL A 129 1.76 21.60 -0.47
N ALA A 130 2.06 22.83 -0.04
CA ALA A 130 2.01 23.24 1.37
C ALA A 130 0.62 23.09 2.02
N LYS A 131 -0.44 23.20 1.21
CA LYS A 131 -1.82 23.00 1.68
C LYS A 131 -2.10 21.56 2.14
N TYR A 132 -1.46 20.58 1.52
CA TYR A 132 -1.79 19.16 1.70
C TYR A 132 -0.66 18.30 2.27
N TYR A 133 0.61 18.57 1.92
CA TYR A 133 1.74 17.76 2.31
C TYR A 133 1.94 17.74 3.84
N GLY A 134 1.98 16.52 4.41
CA GLY A 134 2.17 16.32 5.85
C GLY A 134 0.98 16.73 6.72
N LYS A 135 -0.22 16.91 6.14
CA LYS A 135 -1.40 17.36 6.90
C LYS A 135 -2.16 16.22 7.56
N ILE A 136 -2.16 15.03 6.95
CA ILE A 136 -2.84 13.86 7.51
C ILE A 136 -1.87 12.75 7.90
N ALA A 137 -0.66 12.71 7.32
CA ALA A 137 0.41 11.82 7.75
C ALA A 137 1.18 12.44 8.94
N ASN A 138 0.61 12.37 10.13
CA ASN A 138 1.20 12.96 11.32
C ASN A 138 2.47 12.22 11.77
N THR A 139 3.60 12.90 11.75
CA THR A 139 4.90 12.35 12.16
C THR A 139 4.96 12.03 13.67
N GLY A 140 4.13 12.71 14.48
CA GLY A 140 4.04 12.49 15.92
C GLY A 140 3.42 11.15 16.32
N ASP A 141 2.71 10.48 15.41
CA ASP A 141 1.96 9.26 15.70
C ASP A 141 2.63 7.99 15.16
N ASP A 142 3.64 8.14 14.30
CA ASP A 142 4.28 6.99 13.66
C ASP A 142 5.73 7.26 13.27
N ALA A 143 6.64 6.45 13.80
CA ALA A 143 8.09 6.61 13.58
C ALA A 143 8.51 6.35 12.13
N VAL A 144 7.84 5.45 11.39
CA VAL A 144 8.15 5.22 9.97
C VAL A 144 7.71 6.39 9.12
N THR A 145 6.57 7.00 9.43
CA THR A 145 6.12 8.23 8.78
C THR A 145 7.07 9.40 9.08
N ALA A 146 7.56 9.49 10.32
CA ALA A 146 8.58 10.49 10.70
C ALA A 146 9.89 10.25 9.92
N LEU A 147 10.40 9.02 9.90
CA LEU A 147 11.59 8.64 9.14
C LEU A 147 11.44 8.93 7.63
N ASN A 148 10.30 8.55 7.03
CA ASN A 148 10.02 8.84 5.64
C ASN A 148 10.00 10.35 5.37
N THR A 149 9.32 11.13 6.22
CA THR A 149 9.24 12.59 6.05
C THR A 149 10.61 13.27 6.19
N MET A 150 11.46 12.82 7.08
CA MET A 150 12.79 13.41 7.24
C MET A 150 13.76 13.06 6.11
N LEU A 151 13.58 11.93 5.41
CA LEU A 151 14.50 11.45 4.38
C LEU A 151 14.00 11.61 2.94
N SER A 152 12.69 11.70 2.70
CA SER A 152 12.12 11.82 1.34
C SER A 152 12.55 13.12 0.67
N GLN A 153 13.03 13.03 -0.57
CA GLN A 153 13.47 14.17 -1.37
C GLN A 153 12.61 14.38 -2.62
N ASP A 154 11.88 13.32 -3.04
CA ASP A 154 10.99 13.33 -4.19
C ASP A 154 9.88 12.28 -3.97
N GLY A 155 9.09 12.04 -4.99
CA GLY A 155 7.99 11.09 -5.02
C GLY A 155 6.99 11.44 -6.12
N LEU A 156 5.73 11.11 -5.88
CA LEU A 156 4.65 11.36 -6.83
C LEU A 156 3.66 12.39 -6.26
N MET A 157 3.31 13.37 -7.06
CA MET A 157 2.16 14.27 -6.83
C MET A 157 1.11 14.02 -7.88
N VAL A 158 -0.14 13.85 -7.43
CA VAL A 158 -1.32 13.86 -8.30
C VAL A 158 -2.33 14.88 -7.78
N TYR A 159 -2.78 15.72 -8.68
CA TYR A 159 -3.86 16.67 -8.41
C TYR A 159 -4.94 16.54 -9.48
N VAL A 160 -6.18 16.29 -9.06
CA VAL A 160 -7.34 16.21 -9.95
C VAL A 160 -8.29 17.35 -9.60
N PRO A 161 -8.50 18.33 -10.52
CA PRO A 161 -9.33 19.50 -10.27
C PRO A 161 -10.80 19.16 -10.05
N LYS A 162 -11.52 20.14 -9.54
CA LYS A 162 -12.96 20.06 -9.29
C LYS A 162 -13.75 19.61 -10.52
N ASN A 163 -14.63 18.60 -10.33
CA ASN A 163 -15.52 18.04 -11.34
C ASN A 163 -14.80 17.40 -12.55
N VAL A 164 -13.50 17.10 -12.44
CA VAL A 164 -12.75 16.43 -13.49
C VAL A 164 -12.80 14.92 -13.27
N LYS A 165 -13.15 14.19 -14.33
CA LYS A 165 -13.09 12.72 -14.38
C LYS A 165 -11.90 12.28 -15.21
N VAL A 166 -10.99 11.54 -14.59
CA VAL A 166 -9.85 10.95 -15.28
C VAL A 166 -10.28 9.59 -15.85
N GLU A 167 -10.56 9.56 -17.16
CA GLU A 167 -11.11 8.35 -17.81
C GLU A 167 -10.16 7.17 -17.77
N LYS A 168 -8.87 7.41 -18.10
CA LYS A 168 -7.84 6.38 -18.10
C LYS A 168 -7.25 6.21 -16.70
N ALA A 169 -7.14 4.99 -16.24
CA ALA A 169 -6.47 4.72 -14.99
C ALA A 169 -5.01 5.23 -15.02
N ILE A 170 -4.58 5.87 -13.95
CA ILE A 170 -3.19 6.30 -13.74
C ILE A 170 -2.43 5.09 -13.17
N GLN A 171 -1.55 4.51 -13.98
CA GLN A 171 -0.73 3.38 -13.57
C GLN A 171 0.67 3.86 -13.18
N VAL A 172 1.09 3.54 -11.98
CA VAL A 172 2.39 3.91 -11.43
C VAL A 172 3.19 2.64 -11.14
N ILE A 173 4.29 2.48 -11.83
CA ILE A 173 5.18 1.34 -11.66
C ILE A 173 6.36 1.78 -10.78
N ASN A 174 6.41 1.24 -9.60
CA ASN A 174 7.53 1.40 -8.68
C ASN A 174 8.57 0.32 -8.98
N ILE A 175 9.78 0.72 -9.36
CA ILE A 175 10.88 -0.17 -9.68
C ILE A 175 11.98 0.00 -8.65
N LEU A 176 12.37 -1.09 -7.97
CA LEU A 176 13.57 -1.16 -7.14
C LEU A 176 14.75 -1.61 -8.00
N ARG A 177 15.76 -0.75 -8.10
CA ARG A 177 16.98 -0.99 -8.90
C ARG A 177 18.22 -0.52 -8.14
N SER A 178 19.17 -1.42 -7.88
CA SER A 178 20.45 -1.07 -7.26
C SER A 178 21.48 -2.17 -7.41
N ASP A 179 22.75 -1.82 -7.41
CA ASP A 179 23.86 -2.75 -7.37
C ASP A 179 24.26 -3.13 -5.92
N VAL A 180 23.68 -2.45 -4.94
CA VAL A 180 23.89 -2.67 -3.50
C VAL A 180 22.55 -2.78 -2.77
N ASP A 181 22.57 -3.29 -1.53
CA ASP A 181 21.39 -3.26 -0.66
C ASP A 181 20.97 -1.81 -0.40
N LEU A 182 19.71 -1.49 -0.65
CA LEU A 182 19.27 -0.10 -0.71
C LEU A 182 17.96 0.11 0.08
N MET A 183 17.91 1.21 0.82
CA MET A 183 16.67 1.74 1.37
C MET A 183 16.15 2.89 0.48
N VAL A 184 14.86 2.87 0.21
CA VAL A 184 14.15 3.91 -0.55
C VAL A 184 13.01 4.49 0.27
N ASN A 185 12.79 5.81 0.10
CA ASN A 185 11.77 6.54 0.86
C ASN A 185 10.77 7.17 -0.11
N ARG A 186 9.73 6.43 -0.47
CA ARG A 186 8.70 6.87 -1.40
C ARG A 186 7.69 7.77 -0.72
N ARG A 187 7.35 8.88 -1.35
CA ARG A 187 6.29 9.78 -0.92
C ARG A 187 5.26 9.97 -2.03
N VAL A 188 3.99 9.88 -1.69
CA VAL A 188 2.90 10.08 -2.66
C VAL A 188 1.88 11.04 -2.05
N LEU A 189 1.51 12.05 -2.82
CA LEU A 189 0.45 12.98 -2.46
C LEU A 189 -0.63 12.97 -3.54
N ILE A 190 -1.85 12.60 -3.17
CA ILE A 190 -3.03 12.53 -4.05
C ILE A 190 -4.06 13.53 -3.55
N VAL A 191 -4.44 14.46 -4.40
CA VAL A 191 -5.48 15.45 -4.12
C VAL A 191 -6.59 15.30 -5.13
N MET A 192 -7.75 14.90 -4.65
CA MET A 192 -9.00 14.79 -5.43
C MET A 192 -9.93 15.90 -4.99
N GLU A 193 -10.07 16.93 -5.81
CA GLU A 193 -10.99 18.04 -5.50
C GLU A 193 -12.47 17.62 -5.62
N GLN A 194 -13.38 18.45 -5.17
CA GLN A 194 -14.82 18.19 -5.17
C GLN A 194 -15.33 17.66 -6.53
N GLY A 195 -16.08 16.55 -6.51
CA GLY A 195 -16.70 15.94 -7.68
C GLY A 195 -15.74 15.30 -8.68
N SER A 196 -14.46 15.16 -8.33
CA SER A 196 -13.47 14.53 -9.20
C SER A 196 -13.51 13.01 -9.11
N GLU A 197 -13.11 12.33 -10.20
CA GLU A 197 -13.02 10.86 -10.23
C GLU A 197 -11.68 10.44 -10.84
N ALA A 198 -10.98 9.53 -10.18
CA ALA A 198 -9.76 8.91 -10.73
C ALA A 198 -9.52 7.50 -10.17
N LYS A 199 -8.82 6.70 -10.96
CA LYS A 199 -8.42 5.33 -10.63
C LYS A 199 -6.91 5.21 -10.72
N PHE A 200 -6.31 4.65 -9.68
CA PHE A 200 -4.87 4.46 -9.57
C PHE A 200 -4.52 2.98 -9.45
N LEU A 201 -3.51 2.57 -10.18
CA LEU A 201 -2.91 1.24 -10.07
C LEU A 201 -1.42 1.40 -9.75
N PHE A 202 -1.03 1.15 -8.51
CA PHE A 202 0.36 1.07 -8.08
C PHE A 202 0.84 -0.37 -8.17
N CYS A 203 1.95 -0.59 -8.87
CA CYS A 203 2.58 -1.90 -8.97
C CYS A 203 4.01 -1.82 -8.46
N ASP A 204 4.37 -2.68 -7.52
CA ASP A 204 5.72 -2.77 -6.97
C ASP A 204 6.49 -3.93 -7.61
N HIS A 205 7.66 -3.63 -8.19
CA HIS A 205 8.58 -4.59 -8.80
C HIS A 205 10.01 -4.38 -8.30
N ALA A 206 10.81 -5.44 -8.30
CA ALA A 206 12.25 -5.38 -8.08
C ALA A 206 12.97 -5.87 -9.33
N ALA A 207 13.92 -5.06 -9.81
CA ALA A 207 14.74 -5.37 -10.97
C ALA A 207 15.94 -6.24 -10.63
N ASP A 208 16.42 -6.17 -9.40
CA ASP A 208 17.66 -6.81 -8.94
C ASP A 208 17.41 -7.70 -7.74
N ASP A 209 18.21 -8.77 -7.63
CA ASP A 209 18.23 -9.68 -6.49
C ASP A 209 19.08 -9.12 -5.32
N ARG A 210 18.68 -7.96 -4.80
CA ARG A 210 19.30 -7.28 -3.65
C ARG A 210 18.30 -7.18 -2.49
N ASN A 211 18.81 -6.89 -1.31
CA ASN A 211 17.95 -6.57 -0.18
C ASN A 211 17.47 -5.12 -0.33
N PHE A 212 16.18 -4.95 -0.50
CA PHE A 212 15.57 -3.63 -0.52
C PHE A 212 14.71 -3.42 0.71
N LEU A 213 14.81 -2.22 1.28
CA LEU A 213 13.85 -1.71 2.25
C LEU A 213 13.13 -0.51 1.64
N ALA A 214 11.86 -0.68 1.29
CA ALA A 214 11.03 0.41 0.77
C ALA A 214 10.10 0.92 1.86
N THR A 215 10.31 2.17 2.33
CA THR A 215 9.29 2.89 3.07
C THR A 215 8.43 3.67 2.09
N GLN A 216 7.12 3.68 2.32
CA GLN A 216 6.18 4.43 1.50
C GLN A 216 5.17 5.15 2.39
N VAL A 217 4.95 6.43 2.12
CA VAL A 217 3.86 7.19 2.73
C VAL A 217 3.00 7.80 1.64
N ILE A 218 1.71 7.46 1.67
CA ILE A 218 0.68 8.00 0.77
C ILE A 218 -0.26 8.87 1.58
N GLU A 219 -0.45 10.11 1.17
CA GLU A 219 -1.51 10.99 1.66
C GLU A 219 -2.53 11.20 0.55
N ALA A 220 -3.79 10.89 0.79
CA ALA A 220 -4.88 11.07 -0.16
C ALA A 220 -6.01 11.91 0.44
N PHE A 221 -6.30 13.03 -0.19
CA PHE A 221 -7.39 13.93 0.16
C PHE A 221 -8.52 13.74 -0.86
N VAL A 222 -9.67 13.30 -0.40
CA VAL A 222 -10.83 12.99 -1.25
C VAL A 222 -11.94 13.97 -0.95
N GLY A 223 -12.11 14.93 -1.84
CA GLY A 223 -13.08 16.03 -1.74
C GLY A 223 -14.53 15.56 -1.75
N GLU A 224 -15.42 16.49 -1.47
CA GLU A 224 -16.87 16.25 -1.48
C GLU A 224 -17.33 15.69 -2.83
N ASN A 225 -18.17 14.64 -2.81
CA ASN A 225 -18.66 13.91 -3.99
C ASN A 225 -17.56 13.35 -4.91
N ALA A 226 -16.30 13.29 -4.46
CA ALA A 226 -15.21 12.73 -5.25
C ALA A 226 -15.14 11.18 -5.13
N LYS A 227 -14.58 10.54 -6.16
CA LYS A 227 -14.39 9.08 -6.18
C LYS A 227 -12.94 8.72 -6.44
N LEU A 228 -12.35 7.95 -5.53
CA LEU A 228 -10.99 7.44 -5.60
C LEU A 228 -10.99 5.92 -5.60
N ASP A 229 -10.49 5.30 -6.68
CA ASP A 229 -10.14 3.89 -6.69
C ASP A 229 -8.60 3.76 -6.60
N LEU A 230 -8.11 3.09 -5.56
CA LEU A 230 -6.69 2.91 -5.29
C LEU A 230 -6.35 1.41 -5.20
N TYR A 231 -5.69 0.90 -6.22
CA TYR A 231 -5.24 -0.49 -6.31
C TYR A 231 -3.73 -0.56 -6.09
N CYS A 232 -3.29 -1.36 -5.13
CA CYS A 232 -1.89 -1.59 -4.81
C CYS A 232 -1.56 -3.07 -5.02
N LEU A 233 -0.73 -3.37 -6.02
CA LEU A 233 -0.27 -4.71 -6.34
C LEU A 233 1.20 -4.87 -5.98
N GLU A 234 1.53 -5.81 -5.12
CA GLU A 234 2.90 -6.15 -4.74
C GLU A 234 3.31 -7.50 -5.33
N GLU A 235 4.27 -7.43 -6.24
CA GLU A 235 4.92 -8.57 -6.88
C GLU A 235 6.43 -8.30 -6.92
N THR A 236 7.08 -8.43 -5.77
CA THR A 236 8.52 -8.24 -5.59
C THR A 236 9.20 -9.60 -5.38
N HIS A 237 10.24 -9.69 -4.58
CA HIS A 237 10.83 -10.98 -4.26
C HIS A 237 11.18 -11.11 -2.75
N TYR A 238 11.53 -12.33 -2.32
CA TYR A 238 11.66 -12.70 -0.90
C TYR A 238 12.72 -11.92 -0.09
N LYS A 239 13.65 -11.19 -0.75
CA LYS A 239 14.62 -10.31 -0.08
C LYS A 239 14.08 -8.88 0.13
N ASN A 240 12.90 -8.58 -0.39
CA ASN A 240 12.34 -7.24 -0.29
C ASN A 240 11.52 -7.06 0.97
N THR A 241 11.75 -5.95 1.63
CA THR A 241 10.93 -5.49 2.75
C THR A 241 10.23 -4.19 2.34
N ARG A 242 8.92 -4.14 2.53
CA ARG A 242 8.11 -2.95 2.30
C ARG A 242 7.33 -2.57 3.55
N VAL A 243 7.42 -1.30 3.93
CA VAL A 243 6.60 -0.70 4.98
C VAL A 243 5.84 0.47 4.37
N SER A 244 4.53 0.30 4.19
CA SER A 244 3.66 1.26 3.52
C SER A 244 2.60 1.80 4.47
N ASN A 245 2.58 3.12 4.65
CA ASN A 245 1.58 3.84 5.43
C ASN A 245 0.71 4.67 4.47
N VAL A 246 -0.58 4.40 4.45
CA VAL A 246 -1.58 5.09 3.63
C VAL A 246 -2.51 5.84 4.56
N TYR A 247 -2.63 7.14 4.35
CA TYR A 247 -3.51 8.05 5.07
C TYR A 247 -4.53 8.63 4.10
N ILE A 248 -5.81 8.50 4.42
CA ILE A 248 -6.91 8.98 3.56
C ILE A 248 -7.87 9.83 4.39
N GLU A 249 -8.17 11.01 3.90
CA GLU A 249 -9.22 11.87 4.44
C GLU A 249 -10.35 12.01 3.43
N GLN A 250 -11.59 11.71 3.86
CA GLN A 250 -12.79 11.75 3.04
C GLN A 250 -13.75 12.85 3.46
N GLN A 251 -14.17 13.66 2.50
CA GLN A 251 -15.23 14.65 2.67
C GLN A 251 -16.60 14.07 2.32
N ALA A 252 -17.66 14.88 2.45
CA ALA A 252 -19.04 14.43 2.31
C ALA A 252 -19.34 13.73 0.98
N ASN A 253 -20.11 12.64 1.04
CA ASN A 253 -20.58 11.84 -0.11
C ASN A 253 -19.45 11.31 -1.01
N SER A 254 -18.21 11.31 -0.53
CA SER A 254 -17.08 10.75 -1.29
C SER A 254 -17.04 9.23 -1.21
N VAL A 255 -16.45 8.59 -2.21
CA VAL A 255 -16.30 7.14 -2.28
C VAL A 255 -14.82 6.77 -2.45
N VAL A 256 -14.33 5.89 -1.59
CA VAL A 256 -12.97 5.34 -1.67
C VAL A 256 -13.03 3.82 -1.79
N ASN A 257 -12.40 3.28 -2.84
CA ASN A 257 -12.10 1.85 -2.98
C ASN A 257 -10.59 1.65 -2.85
N HIS A 258 -10.15 1.09 -1.73
CA HIS A 258 -8.74 0.76 -1.49
C HIS A 258 -8.53 -0.74 -1.52
N ASN A 259 -7.70 -1.24 -2.43
CA ASN A 259 -7.43 -2.67 -2.60
C ASN A 259 -5.92 -2.94 -2.53
N VAL A 260 -5.51 -3.77 -1.60
CA VAL A 260 -4.11 -4.21 -1.41
C VAL A 260 -3.99 -5.68 -1.76
N ILE A 261 -3.13 -5.99 -2.74
CA ILE A 261 -2.94 -7.35 -3.23
C ILE A 261 -1.45 -7.69 -3.10
N THR A 262 -1.12 -8.62 -2.22
CA THR A 262 0.24 -9.13 -2.03
C THR A 262 0.33 -10.54 -2.59
N LEU A 263 0.99 -10.66 -3.75
CA LEU A 263 1.19 -11.96 -4.42
C LEU A 263 2.55 -12.55 -4.13
N HIS A 264 3.60 -11.73 -4.06
CA HIS A 264 4.96 -12.18 -3.78
C HIS A 264 5.79 -11.05 -3.15
N ASN A 265 6.47 -11.35 -2.04
CA ASN A 265 7.29 -10.43 -1.26
C ASN A 265 8.28 -11.19 -0.35
N GLY A 266 9.02 -10.47 0.48
CA GLY A 266 9.71 -11.01 1.65
C GLY A 266 8.94 -10.65 2.92
N VAL A 267 9.06 -9.39 3.35
CA VAL A 267 8.33 -8.82 4.50
C VAL A 267 7.52 -7.63 4.03
N THR A 268 6.22 -7.65 4.31
CA THR A 268 5.34 -6.53 3.99
C THR A 268 4.54 -6.11 5.20
N ARG A 269 4.57 -4.82 5.50
CA ARG A 269 3.68 -4.20 6.46
C ARG A 269 2.92 -3.06 5.81
N ASN A 270 1.61 -3.18 5.75
CA ASN A 270 0.69 -2.16 5.26
C ASN A 270 -0.08 -1.55 6.42
N ARG A 271 -0.17 -0.23 6.45
CA ARG A 271 -1.04 0.52 7.33
C ARG A 271 -2.00 1.35 6.49
N LEU A 272 -3.28 1.29 6.81
CA LEU A 272 -4.31 2.17 6.27
C LEU A 272 -4.95 2.92 7.43
N ASP A 273 -4.84 4.24 7.45
CA ASP A 273 -5.61 5.11 8.33
C ASP A 273 -6.55 5.95 7.47
N LEU A 274 -7.84 5.72 7.60
CA LEU A 274 -8.87 6.43 6.86
C LEU A 274 -9.80 7.16 7.83
N VAL A 275 -10.05 8.43 7.55
CA VAL A 275 -10.87 9.30 8.40
C VAL A 275 -12.01 9.89 7.58
N PHE A 276 -13.24 9.72 8.06
CA PHE A 276 -14.42 10.40 7.53
C PHE A 276 -14.58 11.77 8.19
N LYS A 277 -14.51 12.83 7.39
CA LYS A 277 -14.69 14.23 7.80
C LYS A 277 -16.00 14.83 7.33
N GLY A 278 -16.67 14.20 6.37
CA GLY A 278 -17.97 14.63 5.84
C GLY A 278 -18.98 13.48 5.84
N GLU A 279 -20.25 13.82 6.06
CA GLU A 279 -21.34 12.83 6.12
C GLU A 279 -21.59 12.15 4.77
N GLY A 280 -22.15 10.93 4.80
CA GLY A 280 -22.54 10.17 3.62
C GLY A 280 -21.37 9.57 2.85
N ALA A 281 -20.16 9.62 3.38
CA ALA A 281 -18.99 9.05 2.73
C ALA A 281 -18.94 7.52 2.86
N GLU A 282 -18.41 6.87 1.83
CA GLU A 282 -18.30 5.41 1.75
C GLU A 282 -16.85 4.96 1.54
N CYS A 283 -16.45 3.90 2.23
CA CYS A 283 -15.14 3.26 2.08
C CYS A 283 -15.27 1.75 1.89
N PHE A 284 -14.57 1.23 0.88
CA PHE A 284 -14.35 -0.20 0.66
C PHE A 284 -12.84 -0.49 0.73
N ALA A 285 -12.41 -1.17 1.80
CA ALA A 285 -11.00 -1.51 2.01
C ALA A 285 -10.82 -3.03 1.94
N ASN A 286 -10.15 -3.51 0.89
CA ASN A 286 -10.02 -4.93 0.62
C ASN A 286 -8.55 -5.36 0.56
N GLY A 287 -8.27 -6.59 1.00
CA GLY A 287 -6.94 -7.17 0.96
C GLY A 287 -6.92 -8.63 0.54
N CYS A 288 -6.09 -8.95 -0.45
CA CYS A 288 -5.81 -10.32 -0.88
C CYS A 288 -4.33 -10.63 -0.64
N VAL A 289 -4.06 -11.65 0.16
CA VAL A 289 -2.70 -12.06 0.53
C VAL A 289 -2.49 -13.53 0.23
N ILE A 290 -1.43 -13.82 -0.53
CA ILE A 290 -0.96 -15.19 -0.77
C ILE A 290 0.49 -15.24 -0.30
N GLY A 291 0.75 -16.00 0.77
CA GLY A 291 2.06 -16.15 1.37
C GLY A 291 2.50 -17.62 1.44
N ASP A 292 3.77 -17.88 1.13
CA ASP A 292 4.42 -19.18 1.28
C ASP A 292 5.84 -19.02 1.84
N LYS A 293 6.60 -20.09 1.93
CA LYS A 293 7.95 -20.09 2.48
C LYS A 293 8.00 -19.39 3.85
N SER A 294 8.88 -18.42 4.04
CA SER A 294 9.04 -17.65 5.28
C SER A 294 8.53 -16.21 5.16
N GLN A 295 7.63 -15.94 4.21
CA GLN A 295 7.09 -14.61 3.99
C GLN A 295 6.30 -14.11 5.21
N HIS A 296 6.35 -12.79 5.43
CA HIS A 296 5.62 -12.13 6.51
C HIS A 296 4.78 -10.99 5.94
N ILE A 297 3.47 -11.05 6.14
CA ILE A 297 2.54 -10.04 5.61
C ILE A 297 1.61 -9.55 6.73
N ASP A 298 1.74 -8.27 7.09
CA ASP A 298 0.97 -7.60 8.16
C ASP A 298 0.15 -6.46 7.56
N ASN A 299 -1.18 -6.57 7.62
CA ASN A 299 -2.09 -5.48 7.27
C ASN A 299 -2.73 -4.92 8.55
N ASN A 300 -2.58 -3.62 8.76
CA ASN A 300 -3.16 -2.91 9.90
C ASN A 300 -4.05 -1.77 9.40
N THR A 301 -5.31 -1.77 9.78
CA THR A 301 -6.27 -0.75 9.36
C THR A 301 -6.83 0.04 10.55
N LEU A 302 -7.09 1.31 10.34
CA LEU A 302 -7.91 2.16 11.19
C LEU A 302 -8.91 2.89 10.32
N ILE A 303 -10.20 2.66 10.57
CA ILE A 303 -11.28 3.41 9.95
C ILE A 303 -11.93 4.26 11.04
N ASP A 304 -11.72 5.58 10.99
CA ASP A 304 -12.19 6.54 11.99
C ASP A 304 -13.43 7.30 11.47
N HIS A 305 -14.58 6.92 11.97
CA HIS A 305 -15.85 7.60 11.73
C HIS A 305 -16.00 8.78 12.69
N GLN A 306 -15.72 10.00 12.20
CA GLN A 306 -15.84 11.22 13.01
C GLN A 306 -17.19 11.92 12.85
N VAL A 307 -17.91 11.61 11.77
CA VAL A 307 -19.23 12.18 11.43
C VAL A 307 -20.23 11.09 11.10
N GLY A 308 -21.51 11.41 11.15
CA GLY A 308 -22.59 10.46 10.93
C GLY A 308 -22.82 10.03 9.47
N HIS A 309 -23.74 9.07 9.31
CA HIS A 309 -24.22 8.58 8.01
C HIS A 309 -23.14 7.99 7.08
N CYS A 310 -21.96 7.60 7.61
CA CYS A 310 -20.88 7.03 6.83
C CYS A 310 -20.93 5.50 6.81
N THR A 311 -20.45 4.92 5.70
CA THR A 311 -20.41 3.46 5.52
C THR A 311 -18.99 2.99 5.27
N SER A 312 -18.57 1.91 5.95
CA SER A 312 -17.30 1.26 5.67
C SER A 312 -17.43 -0.25 5.59
N HIS A 313 -16.75 -0.84 4.60
CA HIS A 313 -16.66 -2.28 4.41
C HIS A 313 -15.20 -2.69 4.29
N GLN A 314 -14.79 -3.68 5.08
CA GLN A 314 -13.46 -4.26 5.00
C GLN A 314 -13.56 -5.76 4.72
N LEU A 315 -12.82 -6.23 3.71
CA LEU A 315 -12.71 -7.65 3.38
C LEU A 315 -11.25 -8.03 3.16
N TYR A 316 -10.65 -8.74 4.11
CA TYR A 316 -9.27 -9.22 4.02
C TYR A 316 -9.23 -10.74 4.02
N LYS A 317 -8.58 -11.32 3.01
CA LYS A 317 -8.41 -12.77 2.89
C LYS A 317 -6.94 -13.16 2.72
N TYR A 318 -6.52 -14.16 3.49
CA TYR A 318 -5.17 -14.70 3.47
C TYR A 318 -5.18 -16.18 3.12
N VAL A 319 -4.30 -16.60 2.23
CA VAL A 319 -3.93 -17.99 2.01
C VAL A 319 -2.45 -18.14 2.32
N LEU A 320 -2.14 -18.90 3.36
CA LEU A 320 -0.79 -19.04 3.91
C LEU A 320 -0.35 -20.50 3.85
N GLY A 321 0.79 -20.72 3.21
CA GLY A 321 1.46 -22.02 3.12
C GLY A 321 2.83 -22.04 3.81
N ASP A 322 3.49 -23.17 3.80
CA ASP A 322 4.81 -23.41 4.38
C ASP A 322 4.94 -22.84 5.81
N GLU A 323 5.89 -21.93 6.05
CA GLU A 323 6.14 -21.25 7.33
C GLU A 323 5.71 -19.77 7.29
N ALA A 324 4.88 -19.38 6.30
CA ALA A 324 4.44 -18.01 6.15
C ALA A 324 3.67 -17.50 7.38
N VAL A 325 3.86 -16.20 7.66
CA VAL A 325 3.19 -15.51 8.76
C VAL A 325 2.31 -14.41 8.21
N GLY A 326 1.03 -14.49 8.48
CA GLY A 326 0.07 -13.43 8.25
C GLY A 326 -0.31 -12.72 9.55
N ALA A 327 -0.54 -11.42 9.48
CA ALA A 327 -1.13 -10.65 10.55
C ALA A 327 -2.19 -9.70 9.97
N PHE A 328 -3.31 -9.59 10.65
CA PHE A 328 -4.34 -8.62 10.37
C PHE A 328 -4.80 -7.98 11.68
N ALA A 329 -4.75 -6.66 11.75
CA ALA A 329 -5.33 -5.92 12.86
C ALA A 329 -6.19 -4.78 12.30
N GLY A 330 -7.49 -4.94 12.39
CA GLY A 330 -8.46 -3.95 11.94
C GLY A 330 -9.12 -3.25 13.12
N ARG A 331 -9.18 -1.92 13.07
CA ARG A 331 -9.83 -1.11 14.09
C ARG A 331 -10.88 -0.20 13.45
N ILE A 332 -12.11 -0.37 13.85
CA ILE A 332 -13.21 0.54 13.53
C ILE A 332 -13.44 1.43 14.75
N LEU A 333 -13.26 2.74 14.58
CA LEU A 333 -13.48 3.74 15.60
C LEU A 333 -14.67 4.60 15.22
N VAL A 334 -15.74 4.53 16.00
CA VAL A 334 -16.96 5.32 15.80
C VAL A 334 -17.06 6.37 16.91
N ARG A 335 -16.87 7.62 16.55
CA ARG A 335 -16.91 8.75 17.49
C ARG A 335 -18.34 9.01 17.96
N LYS A 336 -18.49 9.72 19.08
CA LYS A 336 -19.77 9.99 19.72
C LYS A 336 -20.83 10.58 18.77
N ASP A 337 -20.41 11.50 17.89
CA ASP A 337 -21.31 12.20 16.98
C ASP A 337 -21.49 11.46 15.63
N ALA A 338 -20.82 10.34 15.44
CA ALA A 338 -20.88 9.54 14.22
C ALA A 338 -22.11 8.60 14.21
N GLN A 339 -23.30 9.19 14.41
CA GLN A 339 -24.56 8.45 14.41
C GLN A 339 -24.92 7.93 13.01
N LYS A 340 -25.72 6.87 12.93
CA LYS A 340 -26.13 6.21 11.66
C LYS A 340 -24.94 5.62 10.88
N THR A 341 -23.82 5.39 11.53
CA THR A 341 -22.70 4.67 10.94
C THR A 341 -23.08 3.22 10.64
N SER A 342 -22.72 2.75 9.43
CA SER A 342 -22.78 1.35 9.04
C SER A 342 -21.37 0.83 8.74
N SER A 343 -20.86 -0.12 9.53
CA SER A 343 -19.50 -0.62 9.36
C SER A 343 -19.43 -2.14 9.46
N ASN A 344 -18.69 -2.76 8.55
CA ASN A 344 -18.47 -4.20 8.55
C ASN A 344 -16.99 -4.51 8.27
N GLU A 345 -16.39 -5.38 9.09
CA GLU A 345 -15.02 -5.85 8.93
C GLU A 345 -15.01 -7.39 8.90
N ILE A 346 -14.55 -7.96 7.79
CA ILE A 346 -14.43 -9.40 7.59
C ILE A 346 -12.96 -9.75 7.32
N ASN A 347 -12.40 -10.62 8.15
CA ASN A 347 -11.09 -11.22 7.92
C ASN A 347 -11.19 -12.74 7.91
N GLN A 348 -10.90 -13.34 6.76
CA GLN A 348 -10.95 -14.79 6.59
C GLN A 348 -9.60 -15.32 6.14
N ASN A 349 -9.16 -16.41 6.75
CA ASN A 349 -7.80 -16.88 6.60
C ASN A 349 -7.74 -18.39 6.45
N LEU A 350 -6.98 -18.87 5.46
CA LEU A 350 -6.66 -20.27 5.26
C LEU A 350 -5.17 -20.51 5.55
N CYS A 351 -4.88 -21.38 6.52
CA CYS A 351 -3.55 -21.93 6.75
C CYS A 351 -3.49 -23.31 6.09
N THR A 352 -2.75 -23.45 5.00
CA THR A 352 -2.72 -24.66 4.17
C THR A 352 -1.66 -25.67 4.63
N THR A 353 -0.81 -25.26 5.57
CA THR A 353 0.21 -26.10 6.23
C THR A 353 0.16 -25.91 7.75
N LYS A 354 0.72 -26.86 8.50
CA LYS A 354 0.76 -26.81 9.98
C LYS A 354 1.72 -25.74 10.53
N GLN A 355 2.69 -25.30 9.74
CA GLN A 355 3.70 -24.32 10.13
C GLN A 355 3.27 -22.89 9.81
N ALA A 356 2.35 -22.69 8.87
CA ALA A 356 1.76 -21.40 8.59
C ALA A 356 1.05 -20.83 9.83
N ARG A 357 1.21 -19.54 10.05
CA ARG A 357 0.64 -18.85 11.23
C ARG A 357 -0.15 -17.63 10.80
N MET A 358 -1.34 -17.49 11.37
CA MET A 358 -2.16 -16.29 11.19
C MET A 358 -2.50 -15.67 12.54
N PHE A 359 -2.24 -14.38 12.66
CA PHE A 359 -2.66 -13.54 13.77
C PHE A 359 -3.76 -12.59 13.29
N THR A 360 -4.92 -12.64 13.92
CA THR A 360 -6.04 -11.77 13.54
C THR A 360 -6.62 -11.10 14.76
N GLN A 361 -6.81 -9.78 14.66
CA GLN A 361 -7.26 -8.93 15.76
C GLN A 361 -8.22 -7.84 15.23
N PRO A 362 -9.49 -8.20 14.99
CA PRO A 362 -10.51 -7.19 14.69
C PRO A 362 -10.94 -6.47 15.96
N MET A 363 -11.11 -5.15 15.89
CA MET A 363 -11.43 -4.30 17.04
C MET A 363 -12.55 -3.30 16.70
N LEU A 364 -13.54 -3.20 17.59
CA LEU A 364 -14.59 -2.19 17.53
C LEU A 364 -14.50 -1.27 18.74
N GLU A 365 -14.37 0.02 18.49
CA GLU A 365 -14.49 1.06 19.51
C GLU A 365 -15.64 1.99 19.14
N ILE A 366 -16.77 1.83 19.80
CA ILE A 366 -18.02 2.50 19.43
C ILE A 366 -18.45 3.39 20.59
N TYR A 367 -18.57 4.68 20.31
CA TYR A 367 -19.02 5.70 21.24
C TYR A 367 -20.35 6.35 20.86
N ALA A 368 -20.95 5.94 19.73
CA ALA A 368 -22.27 6.37 19.27
C ALA A 368 -23.32 5.30 19.57
N ASP A 369 -24.59 5.69 19.74
CA ASP A 369 -25.66 4.81 20.17
C ASP A 369 -26.45 4.18 18.99
N ASP A 370 -26.64 4.94 17.90
CA ASP A 370 -27.45 4.52 16.75
C ASP A 370 -26.56 4.15 15.56
N VAL A 371 -25.99 2.96 15.61
CA VAL A 371 -25.05 2.45 14.59
C VAL A 371 -25.28 0.96 14.29
N LYS A 372 -24.79 0.52 13.14
CA LYS A 372 -24.74 -0.90 12.74
C LYS A 372 -23.29 -1.27 12.44
N CYS A 373 -22.62 -1.83 13.44
CA CYS A 373 -21.23 -2.23 13.31
C CYS A 373 -21.06 -3.72 13.61
N SER A 374 -20.30 -4.40 12.76
CA SER A 374 -19.99 -5.81 12.94
C SER A 374 -18.56 -6.10 12.52
N HIS A 375 -17.97 -7.12 13.14
CA HIS A 375 -16.73 -7.70 12.70
C HIS A 375 -16.80 -9.23 12.73
N GLY A 376 -16.03 -9.88 11.86
CA GLY A 376 -15.90 -11.32 11.84
C GLY A 376 -14.49 -11.73 11.44
N SER A 377 -13.93 -12.72 12.16
CA SER A 377 -12.63 -13.27 11.82
C SER A 377 -12.66 -14.79 11.92
N THR A 378 -12.02 -15.44 10.94
CA THR A 378 -11.86 -16.89 10.92
C THR A 378 -10.44 -17.26 10.54
N VAL A 379 -9.91 -18.31 11.18
CA VAL A 379 -8.69 -18.99 10.77
C VAL A 379 -9.02 -20.47 10.62
N GLY A 380 -8.84 -21.00 9.43
CA GLY A 380 -9.23 -22.38 9.13
C GLY A 380 -8.27 -23.06 8.17
N GLN A 381 -8.64 -24.27 7.81
CA GLN A 381 -8.00 -25.08 6.78
C GLN A 381 -8.97 -25.27 5.61
N LEU A 382 -8.50 -25.86 4.52
CA LEU A 382 -9.38 -26.22 3.41
C LEU A 382 -10.44 -27.19 3.87
N ASN A 383 -11.63 -27.06 3.30
CA ASN A 383 -12.78 -27.91 3.63
C ASN A 383 -12.56 -29.35 3.12
N ASP A 384 -12.36 -30.30 4.04
CA ASP A 384 -12.13 -31.70 3.72
C ASP A 384 -13.28 -32.34 2.96
N ALA A 385 -14.54 -31.97 3.23
CA ALA A 385 -15.69 -32.48 2.52
C ALA A 385 -15.72 -31.99 1.05
N ALA A 386 -15.37 -30.72 0.82
CA ALA A 386 -15.23 -30.18 -0.53
C ALA A 386 -14.06 -30.85 -1.28
N MET A 387 -12.91 -31.03 -0.62
CA MET A 387 -11.75 -31.77 -1.16
C MET A 387 -12.15 -33.20 -1.54
N PHE A 388 -12.82 -33.91 -0.65
CA PHE A 388 -13.28 -35.28 -0.90
C PHE A 388 -14.26 -35.34 -2.08
N TYR A 389 -15.24 -34.44 -2.13
CA TYR A 389 -16.21 -34.38 -3.23
C TYR A 389 -15.53 -34.17 -4.59
N MET A 390 -14.57 -33.24 -4.67
CA MET A 390 -13.83 -32.97 -5.91
C MET A 390 -13.00 -34.18 -6.35
N ARG A 391 -12.34 -34.88 -5.41
CA ARG A 391 -11.58 -36.10 -5.67
C ARG A 391 -12.47 -37.24 -6.17
N GLN A 392 -13.69 -37.39 -5.66
CA GLN A 392 -14.64 -38.36 -6.16
C GLN A 392 -15.10 -38.10 -7.62
N ARG A 393 -14.97 -36.86 -8.08
CA ARG A 393 -15.20 -36.45 -9.47
C ARG A 393 -13.98 -36.58 -10.36
N GLY A 394 -12.90 -37.20 -9.90
CA GLY A 394 -11.68 -37.44 -10.65
C GLY A 394 -10.70 -36.25 -10.70
N ILE A 395 -10.94 -35.20 -9.92
CA ILE A 395 -10.00 -34.08 -9.80
C ILE A 395 -8.86 -34.49 -8.86
N SER A 396 -7.61 -34.28 -9.27
CA SER A 396 -6.46 -34.60 -8.43
C SER A 396 -6.47 -33.76 -7.15
N GLU A 397 -5.85 -34.27 -6.09
CA GLU A 397 -5.78 -33.54 -4.81
C GLU A 397 -5.12 -32.17 -4.97
N LYS A 398 -4.02 -32.10 -5.76
CA LYS A 398 -3.34 -30.84 -6.06
C LYS A 398 -4.24 -29.84 -6.76
N GLU A 399 -4.99 -30.26 -7.76
CA GLU A 399 -5.91 -29.39 -8.50
C GLU A 399 -7.12 -28.98 -7.66
N ALA A 400 -7.67 -29.89 -6.86
CA ALA A 400 -8.78 -29.59 -5.95
C ALA A 400 -8.36 -28.52 -4.91
N LYS A 401 -7.16 -28.66 -4.33
CA LYS A 401 -6.58 -27.65 -3.43
C LYS A 401 -6.50 -26.29 -4.09
N LEU A 402 -5.88 -26.23 -5.28
CA LEU A 402 -5.73 -25.00 -6.05
C LEU A 402 -7.07 -24.31 -6.34
N LEU A 403 -8.06 -25.09 -6.78
CA LEU A 403 -9.39 -24.54 -7.10
C LEU A 403 -10.09 -23.97 -5.86
N LEU A 404 -9.95 -24.61 -4.70
CA LEU A 404 -10.54 -24.12 -3.45
C LEU A 404 -9.82 -22.85 -2.94
N GLU A 405 -8.50 -22.81 -3.02
CA GLU A 405 -7.70 -21.63 -2.66
C GLU A 405 -8.02 -20.45 -3.57
N PHE A 406 -8.12 -20.70 -4.88
CA PHE A 406 -8.51 -19.71 -5.87
C PHE A 406 -9.91 -19.16 -5.61
N ALA A 407 -10.90 -20.04 -5.44
CA ALA A 407 -12.28 -19.63 -5.15
C ALA A 407 -12.35 -18.78 -3.87
N PHE A 408 -11.56 -19.13 -2.86
CA PHE A 408 -11.54 -18.41 -1.60
C PHE A 408 -11.06 -16.96 -1.74
N VAL A 409 -9.98 -16.71 -2.48
CA VAL A 409 -9.45 -15.35 -2.66
C VAL A 409 -10.18 -14.56 -3.74
N ASN A 410 -10.86 -15.24 -4.66
CA ASN A 410 -11.54 -14.59 -5.78
C ASN A 410 -12.65 -13.63 -5.32
N GLU A 411 -13.24 -13.84 -4.14
CA GLU A 411 -14.22 -12.92 -3.55
C GLU A 411 -13.65 -11.51 -3.35
N VAL A 412 -12.36 -11.39 -2.99
CA VAL A 412 -11.68 -10.09 -2.89
C VAL A 412 -11.39 -9.53 -4.28
N VAL A 413 -10.94 -10.39 -5.21
CA VAL A 413 -10.66 -9.97 -6.60
C VAL A 413 -11.93 -9.45 -7.26
N ASP A 414 -13.09 -10.02 -6.95
CA ASP A 414 -14.38 -9.60 -7.47
C ASP A 414 -14.82 -8.20 -7.02
N GLN A 415 -14.26 -7.68 -5.93
CA GLN A 415 -14.51 -6.30 -5.48
C GLN A 415 -13.84 -5.24 -6.37
N ILE A 416 -12.92 -5.62 -7.24
CA ILE A 416 -12.20 -4.72 -8.13
C ILE A 416 -13.14 -4.23 -9.24
N GLN A 417 -13.23 -2.90 -9.40
CA GLN A 417 -14.13 -2.26 -10.34
C GLN A 417 -13.56 -2.18 -11.77
N LEU A 418 -12.24 -2.38 -11.95
CA LEU A 418 -11.58 -2.41 -13.26
C LEU A 418 -11.57 -3.82 -13.82
N GLU A 419 -12.47 -4.15 -14.75
CA GLU A 419 -12.62 -5.52 -15.28
C GLU A 419 -11.32 -6.09 -15.89
N PRO A 420 -10.55 -5.34 -16.72
CA PRO A 420 -9.28 -5.88 -17.23
C PRO A 420 -8.26 -6.18 -16.11
N LEU A 421 -8.22 -5.37 -15.05
CA LEU A 421 -7.37 -5.64 -13.89
C LEU A 421 -7.85 -6.87 -13.11
N LYS A 422 -9.16 -7.03 -12.95
CA LYS A 422 -9.77 -8.20 -12.30
C LYS A 422 -9.39 -9.48 -13.03
N GLU A 423 -9.52 -9.52 -14.36
CA GLU A 423 -9.12 -10.67 -15.19
C GLU A 423 -7.62 -10.96 -15.05
N ARG A 424 -6.78 -9.91 -15.09
CA ARG A 424 -5.33 -10.06 -14.92
C ARG A 424 -4.99 -10.62 -13.55
N LEU A 425 -5.64 -10.16 -12.49
CA LEU A 425 -5.40 -10.65 -11.14
C LEU A 425 -5.84 -12.10 -10.96
N ARG A 426 -6.97 -12.51 -11.52
CA ARG A 426 -7.38 -13.93 -11.53
C ARG A 426 -6.28 -14.80 -12.15
N TYR A 427 -5.72 -14.38 -13.29
CA TYR A 427 -4.63 -15.08 -13.94
C TYR A 427 -3.36 -15.11 -13.08
N LEU A 428 -2.96 -13.99 -12.46
CA LEU A 428 -1.79 -13.92 -11.58
C LEU A 428 -1.95 -14.78 -10.33
N VAL A 429 -3.12 -14.75 -9.71
CA VAL A 429 -3.46 -15.60 -8.54
C VAL A 429 -3.39 -17.08 -8.91
N GLU A 430 -3.94 -17.48 -10.06
CA GLU A 430 -3.84 -18.86 -10.54
C GLU A 430 -2.39 -19.28 -10.74
N LYS A 431 -1.58 -18.47 -11.43
CA LYS A 431 -0.14 -18.71 -11.60
C LYS A 431 0.59 -18.81 -10.26
N ARG A 432 0.24 -17.96 -9.31
CA ARG A 432 0.84 -17.98 -7.98
C ARG A 432 0.59 -19.31 -7.27
N PHE A 433 -0.64 -19.81 -7.26
CA PHE A 433 -0.98 -21.10 -6.67
C PHE A 433 -0.38 -22.30 -7.42
N ARG A 434 -0.16 -22.17 -8.73
CA ARG A 434 0.56 -23.20 -9.52
C ARG A 434 2.08 -23.19 -9.28
N GLY A 435 2.62 -22.18 -8.57
CA GLY A 435 4.05 -21.98 -8.36
C GLY A 435 4.78 -21.47 -9.61
N GLU A 436 4.07 -20.85 -10.54
CA GLU A 436 4.60 -20.38 -11.82
C GLU A 436 5.08 -18.93 -11.77
N LEU A 437 4.65 -18.10 -10.81
CA LEU A 437 5.13 -16.72 -10.66
C LEU A 437 6.62 -16.64 -10.31
N ASN A 438 7.17 -17.68 -9.67
CA ASN A 438 8.60 -17.78 -9.36
C ASN A 438 9.45 -18.15 -10.61
N LYS A 439 8.81 -18.50 -11.71
CA LYS A 439 9.44 -18.78 -13.00
C LYS A 439 9.05 -17.64 -13.93
N CYS A 440 9.82 -16.57 -13.94
CA CYS A 440 9.67 -15.51 -14.92
C CYS A 440 10.01 -16.04 -16.34
N GLU A 441 9.20 -16.94 -16.89
CA GLU A 441 9.27 -17.32 -18.29
C GLU A 441 8.86 -16.08 -19.12
N GLY A 442 9.86 -15.48 -19.75
CA GLY A 442 9.70 -14.28 -20.57
C GLY A 442 10.06 -12.96 -19.89
N CYS A 443 10.34 -12.93 -18.60
CA CYS A 443 10.94 -11.78 -17.95
C CYS A 443 12.46 -11.76 -18.24
N LYS A 444 12.94 -10.77 -19.03
CA LYS A 444 14.38 -10.61 -19.32
C LYS A 444 15.20 -10.24 -18.07
N LEU A 445 14.53 -9.97 -16.94
CA LEU A 445 15.14 -9.62 -15.65
C LEU A 445 15.67 -10.83 -14.89
N CYS A 446 15.17 -12.03 -15.18
CA CYS A 446 15.58 -13.26 -14.51
C CYS A 446 16.55 -14.11 -15.34
N LYS A 447 17.11 -13.55 -16.43
CA LYS A 447 18.17 -14.20 -17.22
C LYS A 447 19.51 -13.56 -16.96
#